data_76a8ed43130c337436a418786a68b96f
#
_entry.id   76a8ed43130c337436a418786a68b96f
#
_cell.length_a   1.000
_cell.length_b   1.000
_cell.length_c   1.000
_cell.angle_alpha   90.00
_cell.angle_beta   90.00
_cell.angle_gamma   90.00
#
_symmetry.space_group_name_H-M   'P 1'
#
loop_
_entity.id
_entity.type
_entity.pdbx_description
1 polymer ?
#
loop_
_entity_poly.entity_id
_entity_poly.type
_entity_poly.pdbx_seq_one_letter_code
_entity_poly.pdbx_strand_id
1 'polypeptide(L)'
;ASIATVAACIFLFCLFFAWLFHWTALLMILPFLVVQVGLFRKYFAFSIVAAVLLLPVVCKAVVWVALQTKYAYFFESDLNNSRANPVNILYNLAAFVLTGFVLREHIGKDKSAYALLCMQFFALLLSASSLLISVSEMIARLTMFFQIYQLLLIPRCCIYLRTGAGKTVFGGAYLLFYGLYMVYYIVLQGYHAVLPYQSIFGVA
;
A
#
# COMPACT_ATOMS: atom_id res chain seq x y z
N ALA A 1 -9.36 -29.64 9.65
CA ALA A 1 -8.89 -28.23 9.66
C ALA A 1 -9.87 -27.39 8.84
N SER A 2 -10.27 -26.21 9.35
CA SER A 2 -11.11 -25.33 8.57
C SER A 2 -10.30 -24.76 7.39
N ILE A 3 -10.97 -24.42 6.27
CA ILE A 3 -10.34 -23.75 5.09
C ILE A 3 -9.54 -22.52 5.53
N ALA A 4 -10.05 -21.78 6.53
CA ALA A 4 -9.38 -20.61 7.10
C ALA A 4 -8.04 -20.98 7.78
N THR A 5 -7.98 -22.12 8.48
CA THR A 5 -6.74 -22.60 9.12
C THR A 5 -5.69 -22.97 8.07
N VAL A 6 -6.09 -23.66 7.00
CA VAL A 6 -5.19 -24.03 5.91
C VAL A 6 -4.66 -22.77 5.19
N ALA A 7 -5.52 -21.80 4.89
CA ALA A 7 -5.11 -20.54 4.28
C ALA A 7 -4.14 -19.75 5.17
N ALA A 8 -4.37 -19.72 6.50
CA ALA A 8 -3.46 -19.08 7.44
C ALA A 8 -2.09 -19.78 7.50
N CYS A 9 -2.07 -21.11 7.50
CA CYS A 9 -0.81 -21.87 7.47
C CYS A 9 -0.02 -21.62 6.17
N ILE A 10 -0.70 -21.61 5.01
CA ILE A 10 -0.06 -21.29 3.72
C ILE A 10 0.50 -19.86 3.73
N PHE A 11 -0.28 -18.90 4.23
CA PHE A 11 0.17 -17.52 4.34
C PHE A 11 1.43 -17.40 5.20
N LEU A 12 1.43 -17.98 6.41
CA LEU A 12 2.57 -17.94 7.33
C LEU A 12 3.80 -18.65 6.75
N PHE A 13 3.59 -19.76 6.05
CA PHE A 13 4.65 -20.46 5.32
C PHE A 13 5.28 -19.59 4.23
N CYS A 14 4.47 -19.01 3.36
CA CYS A 14 4.95 -18.10 2.32
C CYS A 14 5.65 -16.87 2.91
N LEU A 15 5.11 -16.32 4.00
CA LEU A 15 5.69 -15.20 4.69
C LEU A 15 7.06 -15.52 5.29
N PHE A 16 7.21 -16.72 5.88
CA PHE A 16 8.50 -17.19 6.41
C PHE A 16 9.56 -17.25 5.31
N PHE A 17 9.22 -17.82 4.15
CA PHE A 17 10.14 -17.85 3.02
C PHE A 17 10.45 -16.45 2.49
N ALA A 18 9.44 -15.60 2.34
CA ALA A 18 9.66 -14.22 1.92
C ALA A 18 10.56 -13.44 2.91
N TRP A 19 10.41 -13.67 4.21
CA TRP A 19 11.25 -13.07 5.24
C TRP A 19 12.72 -13.51 5.15
N LEU A 20 13.01 -14.74 4.77
CA LEU A 20 14.39 -15.20 4.54
C LEU A 20 15.11 -14.38 3.47
N PHE A 21 14.37 -13.86 2.48
CA PHE A 21 14.91 -13.01 1.42
C PHE A 21 14.87 -11.53 1.78
N HIS A 22 13.81 -11.10 2.48
CA HIS A 22 13.63 -9.68 2.78
C HIS A 22 12.83 -9.42 4.05
N TRP A 23 13.44 -8.72 5.00
CA TRP A 23 12.83 -8.40 6.30
C TRP A 23 11.50 -7.66 6.20
N THR A 24 11.32 -6.83 5.16
CA THR A 24 10.08 -6.06 4.97
C THR A 24 8.86 -6.93 4.70
N ALA A 25 9.04 -8.21 4.35
CA ALA A 25 7.92 -9.14 4.23
C ALA A 25 7.12 -9.27 5.53
N LEU A 26 7.75 -9.07 6.69
CA LEU A 26 7.08 -9.09 7.99
C LEU A 26 6.00 -8.01 8.13
N LEU A 27 6.07 -6.91 7.37
CA LEU A 27 5.02 -5.88 7.36
C LEU A 27 3.67 -6.43 6.90
N MET A 28 3.64 -7.54 6.14
CA MET A 28 2.40 -8.19 5.72
C MET A 28 1.64 -8.87 6.86
N ILE A 29 2.28 -9.08 8.02
CA ILE A 29 1.61 -9.60 9.22
C ILE A 29 0.52 -8.63 9.68
N LEU A 30 0.79 -7.32 9.68
CA LEU A 30 -0.15 -6.32 10.19
C LEU A 30 -1.51 -6.36 9.44
N PRO A 31 -1.56 -6.20 8.10
CA PRO A 31 -2.83 -6.28 7.38
C PRO A 31 -3.47 -7.66 7.49
N PHE A 32 -2.67 -8.74 7.53
CA PHE A 32 -3.21 -10.08 7.74
C PHE A 32 -3.96 -10.17 9.07
N LEU A 33 -3.38 -9.70 10.17
CA LEU A 33 -4.02 -9.69 11.48
C LEU A 33 -5.28 -8.82 11.48
N VAL A 34 -5.23 -7.63 10.89
CA VAL A 34 -6.39 -6.74 10.77
C VAL A 34 -7.54 -7.40 10.02
N VAL A 35 -7.24 -8.13 8.93
CA VAL A 35 -8.24 -8.86 8.15
C VAL A 35 -8.86 -10.02 8.93
N GLN A 36 -8.07 -10.70 9.79
CA GLN A 36 -8.59 -11.82 10.58
C GLN A 36 -9.43 -11.35 11.78
N VAL A 37 -9.16 -10.17 12.32
CA VAL A 37 -9.92 -9.63 13.45
C VAL A 37 -11.25 -9.02 12.95
N GLY A 38 -12.35 -9.76 13.13
CA GLY A 38 -13.69 -9.34 12.69
C GLY A 38 -14.18 -8.02 13.30
N LEU A 39 -13.58 -7.60 14.43
CA LEU A 39 -13.87 -6.32 15.09
C LEU A 39 -13.57 -5.13 14.18
N PHE A 40 -12.42 -5.12 13.49
CA PHE A 40 -12.04 -4.05 12.57
C PHE A 40 -13.03 -3.94 11.40
N ARG A 41 -13.53 -5.06 10.90
CA ARG A 41 -14.55 -5.06 9.83
C ARG A 41 -15.87 -4.46 10.32
N LYS A 42 -16.29 -4.78 11.55
CA LYS A 42 -17.53 -4.26 12.15
C LYS A 42 -17.45 -2.74 12.40
N TYR A 43 -16.28 -2.26 12.83
CA TYR A 43 -16.05 -0.85 13.17
C TYR A 43 -15.08 -0.17 12.21
N PHE A 44 -15.21 -0.47 10.90
CA PHE A 44 -14.24 -0.06 9.89
C PHE A 44 -13.98 1.45 9.88
N ALA A 45 -15.03 2.28 9.89
CA ALA A 45 -14.87 3.74 9.91
C ALA A 45 -14.14 4.24 11.18
N PHE A 46 -14.48 3.68 12.34
CA PHE A 46 -13.78 4.00 13.59
C PHE A 46 -12.30 3.57 13.54
N SER A 47 -12.03 2.40 12.99
CA SER A 47 -10.65 1.90 12.83
C SER A 47 -9.80 2.78 11.93
N ILE A 48 -10.38 3.36 10.87
CA ILE A 48 -9.71 4.34 10.00
C ILE A 48 -9.33 5.58 10.82
N VAL A 49 -10.29 6.16 11.54
CA VAL A 49 -10.05 7.36 12.37
C VAL A 49 -8.97 7.07 13.42
N ALA A 50 -9.08 5.95 14.13
CA ALA A 50 -8.09 5.54 15.13
C ALA A 50 -6.69 5.36 14.52
N ALA A 51 -6.58 4.72 13.35
CA ALA A 51 -5.30 4.52 12.67
C ALA A 51 -4.66 5.86 12.25
N VAL A 52 -5.45 6.79 11.74
CA VAL A 52 -4.96 8.13 11.36
C VAL A 52 -4.48 8.91 12.59
N LEU A 53 -5.24 8.88 13.68
CA LEU A 53 -4.85 9.57 14.93
C LEU A 53 -3.62 8.95 15.60
N LEU A 54 -3.44 7.63 15.49
CA LEU A 54 -2.28 6.92 16.03
C LEU A 54 -1.04 7.00 15.12
N LEU A 55 -1.20 7.39 13.86
CA LEU A 55 -0.11 7.43 12.89
C LEU A 55 1.13 8.20 13.39
N PRO A 56 1.02 9.41 13.98
CA PRO A 56 2.19 10.14 14.48
C PRO A 56 2.92 9.40 15.60
N VAL A 57 2.18 8.70 16.47
CA VAL A 57 2.76 7.95 17.59
C VAL A 57 3.50 6.73 17.06
N VAL A 58 2.88 6.00 16.12
CA VAL A 58 3.49 4.83 15.47
C VAL A 58 4.74 5.25 14.69
N CYS A 59 4.70 6.35 13.95
CA CYS A 59 5.86 6.87 13.23
C CYS A 59 7.02 7.18 14.17
N LYS A 60 6.76 7.88 15.29
CA LYS A 60 7.80 8.17 16.29
C LYS A 60 8.40 6.89 16.88
N ALA A 61 7.56 5.90 17.22
CA ALA A 61 8.02 4.62 17.74
C ALA A 61 8.89 3.86 16.71
N VAL A 62 8.47 3.83 15.45
CA VAL A 62 9.23 3.20 14.36
C VAL A 62 10.59 3.87 14.17
N VAL A 63 10.65 5.19 14.15
CA VAL A 63 11.91 5.94 14.04
C VAL A 63 12.80 5.64 15.25
N TRP A 64 12.25 5.68 16.47
CA TRP A 64 13.02 5.39 17.67
C TRP A 64 13.62 3.98 17.64
N VAL A 65 12.84 2.96 17.27
CA VAL A 65 13.35 1.58 17.12
C VAL A 65 14.40 1.51 16.02
N ALA A 66 14.18 2.15 14.88
CA ALA A 66 15.11 2.12 13.76
C ALA A 66 16.47 2.72 14.12
N LEU A 67 16.48 3.82 14.88
CA LEU A 67 17.72 4.46 15.38
C LEU A 67 18.52 3.59 16.35
N GLN A 68 17.89 2.59 16.99
CA GLN A 68 18.60 1.61 17.84
C GLN A 68 19.16 0.42 17.05
N THR A 69 19.01 0.39 15.75
CA THR A 69 19.42 -0.71 14.88
C THR A 69 20.37 -0.25 13.78
N LYS A 70 20.87 -1.18 12.98
CA LYS A 70 21.64 -0.88 11.77
C LYS A 70 20.91 0.02 10.76
N TYR A 71 19.61 0.23 10.92
CA TYR A 71 18.81 1.11 10.07
C TYR A 71 18.94 2.60 10.43
N ALA A 72 19.64 2.97 11.52
CA ALA A 72 19.98 4.36 11.85
C ALA A 72 20.62 5.09 10.67
N TYR A 73 21.49 4.41 9.92
CA TYR A 73 22.14 4.95 8.73
C TYR A 73 21.15 5.55 7.71
N PHE A 74 19.97 4.98 7.55
CA PHE A 74 18.96 5.51 6.61
C PHE A 74 18.39 6.86 7.05
N PHE A 75 18.42 7.16 8.34
CA PHE A 75 17.94 8.44 8.89
C PHE A 75 19.03 9.51 8.97
N GLU A 76 20.28 9.09 8.99
CA GLU A 76 21.44 9.98 9.11
C GLU A 76 22.03 10.37 7.75
N SER A 77 21.75 9.60 6.70
CA SER A 77 22.30 9.87 5.36
C SER A 77 21.51 10.96 4.64
N ASP A 78 22.22 11.96 4.09
CA ASP A 78 21.64 13.05 3.28
C ASP A 78 20.88 12.54 2.04
N LEU A 79 21.19 11.33 1.59
CA LEU A 79 20.53 10.67 0.46
C LEU A 79 19.02 10.41 0.72
N ASN A 80 18.60 10.37 1.97
CA ASN A 80 17.22 10.05 2.36
C ASN A 80 16.40 11.26 2.82
N ASN A 81 16.96 12.45 2.82
CA ASN A 81 16.27 13.72 3.10
C ASN A 81 15.30 14.14 1.96
N SER A 82 14.77 13.16 1.22
CA SER A 82 13.79 13.42 0.19
C SER A 82 12.46 13.84 0.83
N ARG A 83 11.92 14.97 0.36
CA ARG A 83 10.61 15.47 0.80
C ARG A 83 9.51 14.46 0.46
N ALA A 84 8.49 14.41 1.31
CA ALA A 84 7.28 13.63 1.04
C ALA A 84 6.75 13.94 -0.36
N ASN A 85 6.43 12.89 -1.12
CA ASN A 85 5.84 13.06 -2.45
C ASN A 85 4.31 13.19 -2.33
N PRO A 86 3.75 14.40 -2.47
CA PRO A 86 2.31 14.62 -2.31
C PRO A 86 1.49 13.87 -3.36
N VAL A 87 2.05 13.61 -4.54
CA VAL A 87 1.35 12.88 -5.60
C VAL A 87 1.10 11.43 -5.19
N ASN A 88 2.07 10.78 -4.51
CA ASN A 88 1.88 9.43 -3.99
C ASN A 88 0.76 9.38 -2.93
N ILE A 89 0.71 10.37 -2.06
CA ILE A 89 -0.33 10.48 -1.02
C ILE A 89 -1.71 10.67 -1.67
N LEU A 90 -1.81 11.63 -2.60
CA LEU A 90 -3.06 11.92 -3.31
C LEU A 90 -3.53 10.72 -4.14
N TYR A 91 -2.60 10.01 -4.79
CA TYR A 91 -2.91 8.79 -5.53
C TYR A 91 -3.53 7.72 -4.63
N ASN A 92 -2.88 7.41 -3.49
CA ASN A 92 -3.38 6.39 -2.57
C ASN A 92 -4.69 6.80 -1.90
N LEU A 93 -4.86 8.09 -1.60
CA LEU A 93 -6.11 8.63 -1.06
C LEU A 93 -7.25 8.51 -2.06
N ALA A 94 -7.04 8.93 -3.31
CA ALA A 94 -8.04 8.83 -4.36
C ALA A 94 -8.43 7.36 -4.61
N ALA A 95 -7.45 6.46 -4.73
CA ALA A 95 -7.68 5.04 -4.89
C ALA A 95 -8.50 4.46 -3.72
N PHE A 96 -8.15 4.80 -2.47
CA PHE A 96 -8.88 4.34 -1.28
C PHE A 96 -10.32 4.87 -1.23
N VAL A 97 -10.52 6.17 -1.48
CA VAL A 97 -11.85 6.79 -1.44
C VAL A 97 -12.75 6.22 -2.55
N LEU A 98 -12.26 6.13 -3.78
CA LEU A 98 -13.03 5.63 -4.92
C LEU A 98 -13.42 4.16 -4.73
N THR A 99 -12.48 3.30 -4.35
CA THR A 99 -12.75 1.88 -4.13
C THR A 99 -13.60 1.64 -2.88
N GLY A 100 -13.36 2.41 -1.81
CA GLY A 100 -14.16 2.37 -0.58
C GLY A 100 -15.61 2.78 -0.82
N PHE A 101 -15.85 3.79 -1.66
CA PHE A 101 -17.19 4.22 -2.05
C PHE A 101 -17.95 3.10 -2.80
N VAL A 102 -17.29 2.43 -3.76
CA VAL A 102 -17.89 1.32 -4.50
C VAL A 102 -18.19 0.13 -3.58
N LEU A 103 -17.26 -0.18 -2.66
CA LEU A 103 -17.35 -1.36 -1.80
C LEU A 103 -18.13 -1.16 -0.50
N ARG A 104 -18.54 0.07 -0.17
CA ARG A 104 -19.15 0.44 1.14
C ARG A 104 -20.25 -0.50 1.63
N GLU A 105 -21.13 -0.96 0.71
CA GLU A 105 -22.26 -1.84 1.03
C GLU A 105 -21.86 -3.32 1.12
N HIS A 106 -20.63 -3.65 0.69
CA HIS A 106 -20.14 -5.01 0.55
C HIS A 106 -19.04 -5.37 1.56
N ILE A 107 -18.41 -4.38 2.21
CA ILE A 107 -17.32 -4.57 3.20
C ILE A 107 -17.75 -5.54 4.32
N GLY A 108 -19.00 -5.43 4.79
CA GLY A 108 -19.54 -6.32 5.83
C GLY A 108 -19.79 -7.76 5.36
N LYS A 109 -20.00 -7.98 4.07
CA LYS A 109 -20.44 -9.25 3.47
C LYS A 109 -19.31 -9.99 2.79
N ASP A 110 -18.43 -9.27 2.08
CA ASP A 110 -17.33 -9.84 1.31
C ASP A 110 -15.99 -9.65 2.03
N LYS A 111 -15.48 -10.74 2.61
CA LYS A 111 -14.18 -10.76 3.29
C LYS A 111 -13.02 -10.44 2.34
N SER A 112 -13.10 -10.84 1.08
CA SER A 112 -12.07 -10.56 0.07
C SER A 112 -12.02 -9.08 -0.29
N ALA A 113 -13.18 -8.46 -0.55
CA ALA A 113 -13.27 -7.02 -0.80
C ALA A 113 -12.74 -6.21 0.39
N TYR A 114 -13.09 -6.61 1.61
CA TYR A 114 -12.58 -6.00 2.83
C TYR A 114 -11.06 -6.13 2.94
N ALA A 115 -10.50 -7.32 2.69
CA ALA A 115 -9.05 -7.55 2.74
C ALA A 115 -8.29 -6.66 1.76
N LEU A 116 -8.77 -6.59 0.50
CA LEU A 116 -8.15 -5.75 -0.53
C LEU A 116 -8.23 -4.26 -0.21
N LEU A 117 -9.35 -3.82 0.36
CA LEU A 117 -9.51 -2.43 0.80
C LEU A 117 -8.59 -2.10 1.99
N CYS A 118 -8.36 -3.05 2.91
CA CYS A 118 -7.37 -2.91 3.97
C CYS A 118 -5.96 -2.76 3.40
N MET A 119 -5.56 -3.54 2.39
CA MET A 119 -4.26 -3.37 1.73
C MET A 119 -4.09 -1.96 1.14
N GLN A 120 -5.14 -1.45 0.47
CA GLN A 120 -5.14 -0.09 -0.04
C GLN A 120 -5.07 0.97 1.08
N PHE A 121 -5.72 0.73 2.21
CA PHE A 121 -5.63 1.60 3.37
C PHE A 121 -4.21 1.60 3.97
N PHE A 122 -3.54 0.46 4.05
CA PHE A 122 -2.13 0.40 4.47
C PHE A 122 -1.21 1.14 3.50
N ALA A 123 -1.44 1.05 2.18
CA ALA A 123 -0.71 1.86 1.20
C ALA A 123 -0.88 3.37 1.46
N LEU A 124 -2.11 3.81 1.78
CA LEU A 124 -2.41 5.19 2.14
C LEU A 124 -1.69 5.61 3.44
N LEU A 125 -1.77 4.80 4.50
CA LEU A 125 -1.10 5.11 5.78
C LEU A 125 0.43 5.21 5.61
N LEU A 126 1.02 4.28 4.86
CA LEU A 126 2.46 4.33 4.57
C LEU A 126 2.82 5.58 3.75
N SER A 127 2.06 5.89 2.70
CA SER A 127 2.34 7.11 1.92
C SER A 127 2.18 8.38 2.78
N ALA A 128 1.17 8.44 3.65
CA ALA A 128 0.96 9.56 4.56
C ALA A 128 2.06 9.67 5.64
N SER A 129 2.65 8.54 6.08
CA SER A 129 3.76 8.55 7.03
C SER A 129 5.00 9.27 6.51
N SER A 130 5.17 9.41 5.18
CA SER A 130 6.24 10.18 4.57
C SER A 130 6.19 11.68 4.92
N LEU A 131 5.05 12.20 5.39
CA LEU A 131 4.94 13.56 5.93
C LEU A 131 5.56 13.72 7.32
N LEU A 132 5.73 12.61 8.03
CA LEU A 132 6.17 12.57 9.43
C LEU A 132 7.60 12.02 9.59
N ILE A 133 8.09 11.31 8.59
CA ILE A 133 9.38 10.62 8.60
C ILE A 133 10.17 11.02 7.34
N SER A 134 11.44 11.38 7.52
CA SER A 134 12.31 11.94 6.47
C SER A 134 12.84 10.93 5.45
N VAL A 135 12.42 9.67 5.50
CA VAL A 135 12.89 8.58 4.61
C VAL A 135 11.87 8.24 3.53
N SER A 136 11.47 9.23 2.76
CA SER A 136 10.35 9.12 1.81
C SER A 136 10.56 8.06 0.72
N GLU A 137 11.80 7.82 0.27
CA GLU A 137 12.09 6.82 -0.75
C GLU A 137 11.88 5.38 -0.23
N MET A 138 12.35 5.09 0.99
CA MET A 138 12.12 3.80 1.61
C MET A 138 10.62 3.54 1.82
N ILE A 139 9.90 4.58 2.29
CA ILE A 139 8.45 4.51 2.48
C ILE A 139 7.74 4.28 1.14
N ALA A 140 8.16 4.94 0.06
CA ALA A 140 7.58 4.74 -1.26
C ALA A 140 7.74 3.28 -1.74
N ARG A 141 8.92 2.69 -1.54
CA ARG A 141 9.16 1.28 -1.85
C ARG A 141 8.27 0.35 -1.03
N LEU A 142 8.12 0.61 0.27
CA LEU A 142 7.20 -0.17 1.12
C LEU A 142 5.74 -0.01 0.69
N THR A 143 5.34 1.18 0.26
CA THR A 143 3.99 1.44 -0.23
C THR A 143 3.67 0.60 -1.47
N MET A 144 4.63 0.38 -2.36
CA MET A 144 4.45 -0.44 -3.57
C MET A 144 4.03 -1.88 -3.26
N PHE A 145 4.49 -2.48 -2.16
CA PHE A 145 4.06 -3.82 -1.77
C PHE A 145 2.56 -3.91 -1.52
N PHE A 146 1.95 -2.82 -1.07
CA PHE A 146 0.51 -2.76 -0.84
C PHE A 146 -0.25 -2.30 -2.07
N GLN A 147 0.35 -1.42 -2.88
CA GLN A 147 -0.26 -0.93 -4.12
C GLN A 147 -0.50 -2.03 -5.15
N ILE A 148 0.33 -3.08 -5.19
CA ILE A 148 0.15 -4.20 -6.12
C ILE A 148 -1.23 -4.88 -5.96
N TYR A 149 -1.82 -4.84 -4.77
CA TYR A 149 -3.16 -5.39 -4.53
C TYR A 149 -4.28 -4.63 -5.24
N GLN A 150 -4.00 -3.43 -5.78
CA GLN A 150 -4.94 -2.69 -6.62
C GLN A 150 -5.27 -3.49 -7.90
N LEU A 151 -4.35 -4.30 -8.41
CA LEU A 151 -4.59 -5.20 -9.55
C LEU A 151 -5.75 -6.18 -9.29
N LEU A 152 -5.99 -6.53 -8.03
CA LEU A 152 -7.11 -7.39 -7.61
C LEU A 152 -8.31 -6.56 -7.13
N LEU A 153 -8.06 -5.41 -6.51
CA LEU A 153 -9.09 -4.54 -5.95
C LEU A 153 -9.97 -3.94 -7.03
N ILE A 154 -9.40 -3.49 -8.16
CA ILE A 154 -10.15 -2.84 -9.23
C ILE A 154 -11.12 -3.78 -9.93
N PRO A 155 -10.71 -4.99 -10.39
CA PRO A 155 -11.66 -5.98 -10.90
C PRO A 155 -12.74 -6.33 -9.88
N ARG A 156 -12.38 -6.40 -8.60
CA ARG A 156 -13.36 -6.65 -7.53
C ARG A 156 -14.39 -5.53 -7.42
N CYS A 157 -13.99 -4.27 -7.50
CA CYS A 157 -14.91 -3.14 -7.57
C CYS A 157 -15.83 -3.22 -8.79
N CYS A 158 -15.30 -3.60 -9.96
CA CYS A 158 -16.09 -3.75 -11.18
C CYS A 158 -17.20 -4.81 -11.06
N ILE A 159 -16.99 -5.87 -10.26
CA ILE A 159 -18.03 -6.89 -10.02
C ILE A 159 -19.26 -6.27 -9.33
N TYR A 160 -19.05 -5.32 -8.42
CA TYR A 160 -20.12 -4.71 -7.64
C TYR A 160 -20.81 -3.53 -8.32
N LEU A 161 -20.29 -3.03 -9.42
CA LEU A 161 -20.96 -2.01 -10.22
C LEU A 161 -22.12 -2.64 -11.03
N ARG A 162 -23.31 -2.04 -10.90
CA ARG A 162 -24.57 -2.60 -11.45
C ARG A 162 -24.63 -2.54 -12.97
N THR A 163 -24.12 -1.48 -13.58
CA THR A 163 -24.24 -1.24 -15.03
C THR A 163 -22.96 -1.56 -15.78
N GLY A 164 -23.10 -2.07 -17.02
CA GLY A 164 -21.94 -2.30 -17.90
C GLY A 164 -21.18 -0.99 -18.17
N ALA A 165 -21.89 0.08 -18.44
CA ALA A 165 -21.30 1.42 -18.62
C ALA A 165 -20.54 1.88 -17.36
N GLY A 166 -21.08 1.67 -16.15
CA GLY A 166 -20.39 1.98 -14.90
C GLY A 166 -19.08 1.22 -14.73
N LYS A 167 -19.06 -0.07 -15.12
CA LYS A 167 -17.83 -0.89 -15.09
C LYS A 167 -16.76 -0.35 -16.04
N THR A 168 -17.16 -0.02 -17.27
CA THR A 168 -16.24 0.50 -18.28
C THR A 168 -15.70 1.88 -17.89
N VAL A 169 -16.58 2.78 -17.40
CA VAL A 169 -16.17 4.11 -16.97
C VAL A 169 -15.23 4.03 -15.75
N PHE A 170 -15.58 3.25 -14.74
CA PHE A 170 -14.75 3.10 -13.55
C PHE A 170 -13.39 2.47 -13.88
N GLY A 171 -13.39 1.37 -14.64
CA GLY A 171 -12.15 0.69 -15.05
C GLY A 171 -11.27 1.58 -15.93
N GLY A 172 -11.88 2.26 -16.93
CA GLY A 172 -11.18 3.17 -17.83
C GLY A 172 -10.60 4.39 -17.10
N ALA A 173 -11.39 5.02 -16.22
CA ALA A 173 -10.93 6.14 -15.40
C ALA A 173 -9.77 5.73 -14.48
N TYR A 174 -9.86 4.54 -13.89
CA TYR A 174 -8.79 4.04 -13.05
C TYR A 174 -7.51 3.75 -13.85
N LEU A 175 -7.63 3.10 -15.00
CA LEU A 175 -6.47 2.85 -15.88
C LEU A 175 -5.80 4.14 -16.34
N LEU A 176 -6.59 5.16 -16.69
CA LEU A 176 -6.08 6.48 -17.04
C LEU A 176 -5.35 7.12 -15.85
N PHE A 177 -5.96 7.10 -14.68
CA PHE A 177 -5.39 7.65 -13.46
C PHE A 177 -4.09 6.94 -13.06
N TYR A 178 -4.06 5.60 -13.14
CA TYR A 178 -2.86 4.81 -12.90
C TYR A 178 -1.77 5.08 -13.95
N GLY A 179 -2.16 5.18 -15.21
CA GLY A 179 -1.23 5.52 -16.30
C GLY A 179 -0.58 6.88 -16.11
N LEU A 180 -1.36 7.91 -15.76
CA LEU A 180 -0.85 9.23 -15.44
C LEU A 180 0.10 9.22 -14.23
N TYR A 181 -0.24 8.45 -13.18
CA TYR A 181 0.62 8.26 -12.04
C TYR A 181 1.95 7.59 -12.41
N MET A 182 1.91 6.54 -13.25
CA MET A 182 3.11 5.85 -13.74
C MET A 182 3.99 6.77 -14.60
N VAL A 183 3.38 7.55 -15.51
CA VAL A 183 4.09 8.56 -16.33
C VAL A 183 4.78 9.57 -15.41
N TYR A 184 4.06 10.09 -14.41
CA TYR A 184 4.64 11.02 -13.45
C TYR A 184 5.87 10.41 -12.74
N TYR A 185 5.75 9.18 -12.23
CA TYR A 185 6.84 8.53 -11.48
C TYR A 185 8.03 8.18 -12.36
N ILE A 186 7.80 7.59 -13.52
CA ILE A 186 8.86 7.08 -14.38
C ILE A 186 9.51 8.21 -15.16
N VAL A 187 8.70 9.11 -15.76
CA VAL A 187 9.19 10.13 -16.70
C VAL A 187 9.63 11.40 -15.97
N LEU A 188 8.78 11.94 -15.09
CA LEU A 188 9.04 13.25 -14.47
C LEU A 188 9.92 13.16 -13.24
N GLN A 189 9.81 12.07 -12.46
CA GLN A 189 10.63 11.89 -11.24
C GLN A 189 11.90 11.06 -11.48
N GLY A 190 12.04 10.42 -12.65
CA GLY A 190 13.16 9.53 -12.93
C GLY A 190 13.29 8.38 -11.93
N TYR A 191 12.18 7.99 -11.32
CA TYR A 191 12.17 7.04 -10.23
C TYR A 191 12.75 5.71 -10.69
N HIS A 192 13.67 5.15 -9.91
CA HIS A 192 14.39 3.90 -10.19
C HIS A 192 15.36 3.96 -11.38
N ALA A 193 15.73 5.16 -11.86
CA ALA A 193 16.63 5.32 -13.01
C ALA A 193 16.20 4.49 -14.25
N VAL A 194 14.89 4.32 -14.44
CA VAL A 194 14.36 3.57 -15.59
C VAL A 194 14.51 4.36 -16.88
N LEU A 195 14.49 5.70 -16.80
CA LEU A 195 14.69 6.58 -17.93
C LEU A 195 15.67 7.71 -17.57
N PRO A 196 16.63 8.06 -18.45
CA PRO A 196 16.92 7.36 -19.71
C PRO A 196 17.54 5.97 -19.46
N TYR A 197 17.06 4.97 -20.16
CA TYR A 197 17.64 3.62 -20.10
C TYR A 197 19.08 3.67 -20.65
N GLN A 198 20.06 3.54 -19.77
CA GLN A 198 21.45 3.39 -20.17
C GLN A 198 21.72 1.90 -20.38
N SER A 199 21.80 1.49 -21.61
CA SER A 199 22.26 0.16 -21.95
C SER A 199 23.72 0.02 -21.53
N ILE A 200 24.09 -1.10 -20.90
CA ILE A 200 25.50 -1.45 -20.64
C ILE A 200 26.35 -1.51 -21.95
N PHE A 201 25.70 -1.59 -23.10
CA PHE A 201 26.32 -1.57 -24.43
C PHE A 201 26.35 -0.15 -25.05
N GLY A 202 25.82 0.86 -24.37
CA GLY A 202 25.71 2.23 -24.87
C GLY A 202 26.70 3.22 -24.26
N VAL A 203 27.79 2.74 -23.68
CA VAL A 203 28.91 3.59 -23.25
C VAL A 203 29.87 3.71 -24.43
N ALA A 204 29.62 4.69 -25.28
CA ALA A 204 30.61 5.21 -26.22
C ALA A 204 30.93 6.63 -25.83
#